data_597baf238d2b313c6ac638e6917d57ae
#
_entry.id   597baf238d2b313c6ac638e6917d57ae
#
_cell.length_a   1.000
_cell.length_b   1.000
_cell.length_c   1.000
_cell.angle_alpha   90.00
_cell.angle_beta   90.00
_cell.angle_gamma   90.00
#
_symmetry.space_group_name_H-M   'P 1'
#
loop_
_entity.id
_entity.type
_entity.pdbx_description
1 polymer ?
#
loop_
_entity_poly.entity_id
_entity_poly.type
_entity_poly.pdbx_seq_one_letter_code
_entity_poly.pdbx_strand_id
1 'polypeptide(L)'
;MRCLYLDVGYTCFINTQTSILNTINMKILILDNYDSFTYNLVHYVEDITGKLPDVYRNDEISVDEIKNYDAIILSPGPGIPDEAGILKETIKTYAGRIPIFGVCLGLQAITEVFGGEIENLNDVFHGVATEMKVIQNNTVTFKNIPETFEAARYHSWIASRNNFPEELEITAIDEDGSIMALRHKEFAIEAVQFHPESILTPDGKKMIQNFIAFAESQKPKA
;
A
#
# COMPACT_ATOMS: atom_id res chain seq x y z
N MET A 1 -21.62 64.78 -24.87
CA MET A 1 -20.54 63.84 -24.62
C MET A 1 -21.18 62.47 -24.40
N ARG A 2 -21.23 61.63 -25.45
CA ARG A 2 -21.84 60.30 -25.38
C ARG A 2 -20.71 59.29 -25.16
N CYS A 3 -20.72 58.60 -24.00
CA CYS A 3 -19.87 57.46 -23.80
C CYS A 3 -20.51 56.22 -24.47
N LEU A 4 -19.79 55.62 -25.39
CA LEU A 4 -20.09 54.32 -25.98
C LEU A 4 -19.52 53.25 -25.03
N TYR A 5 -20.42 52.42 -24.47
CA TYR A 5 -20.04 51.18 -23.82
C TYR A 5 -19.88 50.10 -24.88
N LEU A 6 -18.68 49.55 -25.02
CA LEU A 6 -18.41 48.33 -25.77
C LEU A 6 -18.61 47.13 -24.85
N ASP A 7 -19.64 46.33 -25.16
CA ASP A 7 -19.89 45.03 -24.59
C ASP A 7 -18.77 44.06 -25.06
N VAL A 8 -17.89 43.71 -24.16
CA VAL A 8 -16.91 42.63 -24.39
C VAL A 8 -17.48 41.37 -23.71
N GLY A 9 -18.16 40.55 -24.53
CA GLY A 9 -18.68 39.26 -24.06
C GLY A 9 -17.53 38.31 -23.70
N TYR A 10 -17.32 38.08 -22.40
CA TYR A 10 -16.48 36.98 -21.91
C TYR A 10 -17.27 35.67 -22.04
N THR A 11 -17.01 34.91 -23.09
CA THR A 11 -17.42 33.51 -23.17
C THR A 11 -16.49 32.72 -22.23
N CYS A 12 -17.00 32.41 -21.05
CA CYS A 12 -16.36 31.48 -20.13
C CYS A 12 -16.45 30.08 -20.75
N PHE A 13 -15.39 29.64 -21.41
CA PHE A 13 -15.25 28.22 -21.77
C PHE A 13 -15.01 27.43 -20.48
N ILE A 14 -16.12 26.94 -19.91
CA ILE A 14 -16.00 25.85 -18.89
C ILE A 14 -15.52 24.64 -19.67
N ASN A 15 -14.22 24.40 -19.58
CA ASN A 15 -13.61 23.17 -20.08
C ASN A 15 -14.04 22.03 -19.14
N THR A 16 -15.24 21.49 -19.39
CA THR A 16 -15.72 20.27 -18.77
C THR A 16 -14.94 19.10 -19.38
N GLN A 17 -13.67 18.96 -19.00
CA GLN A 17 -13.06 17.66 -18.99
C GLN A 17 -13.73 16.87 -17.86
N THR A 18 -14.92 16.34 -18.13
CA THR A 18 -15.44 15.18 -17.43
C THR A 18 -14.50 14.04 -17.78
N SER A 19 -13.41 13.91 -17.00
CA SER A 19 -12.75 12.63 -16.87
C SER A 19 -13.85 11.68 -16.38
N ILE A 20 -14.26 10.76 -17.24
CA ILE A 20 -15.01 9.57 -16.83
C ILE A 20 -14.02 8.86 -15.89
N LEU A 21 -14.12 9.19 -14.59
CA LEU A 21 -13.51 8.38 -13.55
C LEU A 21 -14.21 7.02 -13.72
N ASN A 22 -13.52 6.07 -14.35
CA ASN A 22 -13.91 4.68 -14.26
C ASN A 22 -13.96 4.38 -12.78
N THR A 23 -15.15 4.40 -12.21
CA THR A 23 -15.34 4.13 -10.77
C THR A 23 -14.90 2.70 -10.55
N ILE A 24 -13.76 2.54 -9.92
CA ILE A 24 -13.25 1.21 -9.56
C ILE A 24 -14.28 0.60 -8.61
N ASN A 25 -14.99 -0.42 -9.07
CA ASN A 25 -16.02 -1.06 -8.27
C ASN A 25 -15.41 -2.21 -7.46
N MET A 26 -14.60 -1.87 -6.47
CA MET A 26 -13.96 -2.81 -5.55
C MET A 26 -14.40 -2.55 -4.11
N LYS A 27 -14.56 -3.62 -3.36
CA LYS A 27 -14.72 -3.58 -1.92
C LYS A 27 -13.36 -3.83 -1.29
N ILE A 28 -12.72 -2.79 -0.80
CA ILE A 28 -11.37 -2.83 -0.23
C ILE A 28 -11.46 -2.80 1.29
N LEU A 29 -10.78 -3.72 1.95
CA LEU A 29 -10.57 -3.72 3.39
C LEU A 29 -9.21 -3.09 3.71
N ILE A 30 -9.20 -2.16 4.65
CA ILE A 30 -7.99 -1.79 5.39
C ILE A 30 -8.07 -2.44 6.76
N LEU A 31 -7.20 -3.42 7.02
CA LEU A 31 -7.05 -4.01 8.34
C LEU A 31 -6.13 -3.10 9.16
N ASP A 32 -6.72 -2.38 10.10
CA ASP A 32 -6.04 -1.38 10.93
C ASP A 32 -5.34 -2.05 12.11
N ASN A 33 -4.01 -1.97 12.14
CA ASN A 33 -3.17 -2.47 13.21
C ASN A 33 -2.87 -1.40 14.27
N TYR A 34 -3.83 -0.50 14.54
CA TYR A 34 -3.71 0.58 15.52
C TYR A 34 -2.64 1.62 15.18
N ASP A 35 -2.48 1.92 13.88
CA ASP A 35 -1.54 2.93 13.41
C ASP A 35 -2.19 4.30 13.22
N SER A 36 -1.49 5.35 13.63
CA SER A 36 -1.98 6.73 13.50
C SER A 36 -2.04 7.21 12.03
N PHE A 37 -1.31 6.57 11.12
CA PHE A 37 -1.30 6.90 9.69
C PHE A 37 -2.28 6.07 8.87
N THR A 38 -3.03 5.13 9.46
CA THR A 38 -4.03 4.32 8.74
C THR A 38 -4.99 5.17 7.92
N TYR A 39 -5.43 6.31 8.45
CA TYR A 39 -6.35 7.19 7.73
C TYR A 39 -5.74 7.89 6.51
N ASN A 40 -4.42 8.03 6.42
CA ASN A 40 -3.77 8.48 5.18
C ASN A 40 -3.92 7.44 4.06
N LEU A 41 -3.83 6.13 4.39
CA LEU A 41 -4.15 5.06 3.44
C LEU A 41 -5.61 5.13 3.00
N VAL A 42 -6.55 5.37 3.94
CA VAL A 42 -7.97 5.54 3.64
C VAL A 42 -8.19 6.64 2.62
N HIS A 43 -7.60 7.83 2.83
CA HIS A 43 -7.71 8.95 1.91
C HIS A 43 -7.10 8.63 0.53
N TYR A 44 -5.97 7.92 0.48
CA TYR A 44 -5.40 7.51 -0.81
C TYR A 44 -6.32 6.55 -1.55
N VAL A 45 -6.90 5.56 -0.87
CA VAL A 45 -7.85 4.63 -1.48
C VAL A 45 -9.09 5.36 -1.97
N GLU A 46 -9.65 6.28 -1.17
CA GLU A 46 -10.80 7.10 -1.56
C GLU A 46 -10.50 7.96 -2.80
N ASP A 47 -9.38 8.66 -2.80
CA ASP A 47 -8.95 9.50 -3.93
C ASP A 47 -8.74 8.70 -5.22
N ILE A 48 -8.26 7.46 -5.12
CA ILE A 48 -7.96 6.59 -6.27
C ILE A 48 -9.23 5.95 -6.82
N THR A 49 -10.13 5.50 -5.93
CA THR A 49 -11.29 4.67 -6.30
C THR A 49 -12.60 5.48 -6.39
N GLY A 50 -12.65 6.66 -5.77
CA GLY A 50 -13.86 7.42 -5.57
C GLY A 50 -14.79 6.85 -4.50
N LYS A 51 -14.32 5.88 -3.68
CA LYS A 51 -15.08 5.23 -2.62
C LYS A 51 -14.23 5.06 -1.37
N LEU A 52 -14.85 5.25 -0.20
CA LEU A 52 -14.22 4.91 1.07
C LEU A 52 -14.01 3.39 1.17
N PRO A 53 -12.83 2.92 1.59
CA PRO A 53 -12.64 1.53 1.97
C PRO A 53 -13.34 1.24 3.30
N ASP A 54 -13.65 -0.02 3.56
CA ASP A 54 -14.02 -0.46 4.90
C ASP A 54 -12.75 -0.53 5.77
N VAL A 55 -12.83 0.00 6.98
CA VAL A 55 -11.72 0.00 7.95
C VAL A 55 -12.16 -0.75 9.19
N TYR A 56 -11.44 -1.79 9.56
CA TYR A 56 -11.64 -2.51 10.81
C TYR A 56 -10.31 -2.73 11.51
N ARG A 57 -10.30 -2.56 12.82
CA ARG A 57 -9.14 -2.95 13.63
C ARG A 57 -8.96 -4.45 13.61
N ASN A 58 -7.74 -4.88 13.83
CA ASN A 58 -7.34 -6.29 13.76
C ASN A 58 -7.97 -7.19 14.83
N ASP A 59 -8.79 -6.64 15.71
CA ASP A 59 -9.60 -7.33 16.75
C ASP A 59 -11.10 -7.00 16.66
N GLU A 60 -11.53 -6.23 15.63
CA GLU A 60 -12.94 -5.82 15.46
C GLU A 60 -13.67 -6.56 14.33
N ILE A 61 -12.98 -7.35 13.53
CA ILE A 61 -13.54 -8.16 12.45
C ILE A 61 -13.05 -9.60 12.58
N SER A 62 -13.88 -10.56 12.25
CA SER A 62 -13.45 -11.95 12.17
C SER A 62 -12.82 -12.26 10.80
N VAL A 63 -11.91 -13.24 10.77
CA VAL A 63 -11.28 -13.67 9.50
C VAL A 63 -12.34 -14.11 8.49
N ASP A 64 -13.40 -14.80 8.90
CA ASP A 64 -14.47 -15.26 8.00
C ASP A 64 -15.22 -14.13 7.28
N GLU A 65 -15.33 -12.94 7.88
CA GLU A 65 -16.03 -11.80 7.29
C GLU A 65 -15.21 -11.18 6.14
N ILE A 66 -13.89 -11.37 6.15
CA ILE A 66 -12.96 -10.81 5.13
C ILE A 66 -13.17 -11.42 3.74
N LYS A 67 -13.77 -12.61 3.64
CA LYS A 67 -14.04 -13.29 2.35
C LYS A 67 -14.83 -12.48 1.32
N ASN A 68 -15.51 -11.42 1.76
CA ASN A 68 -16.37 -10.60 0.90
C ASN A 68 -15.65 -9.38 0.32
N TYR A 69 -14.34 -9.25 0.55
CA TYR A 69 -13.53 -8.17 0.02
C TYR A 69 -12.80 -8.58 -1.26
N ASP A 70 -12.59 -7.60 -2.12
CA ASP A 70 -11.87 -7.77 -3.40
C ASP A 70 -10.36 -7.54 -3.25
N ALA A 71 -9.94 -6.81 -2.22
CA ALA A 71 -8.54 -6.58 -1.87
C ALA A 71 -8.41 -6.25 -0.38
N ILE A 72 -7.24 -6.54 0.18
CA ILE A 72 -6.88 -6.28 1.57
C ILE A 72 -5.62 -5.41 1.60
N ILE A 73 -5.66 -4.32 2.36
CA ILE A 73 -4.49 -3.52 2.72
C ILE A 73 -4.24 -3.73 4.21
N LEU A 74 -3.06 -4.19 4.56
CA LEU A 74 -2.62 -4.38 5.94
C LEU A 74 -1.86 -3.12 6.35
N SER A 75 -2.40 -2.36 7.29
CA SER A 75 -1.80 -1.10 7.73
C SER A 75 -0.49 -1.31 8.49
N PRO A 76 0.31 -0.26 8.66
CA PRO A 76 1.33 -0.25 9.70
C PRO A 76 0.73 -0.52 11.07
N GLY A 77 1.57 -0.70 12.08
CA GLY A 77 1.15 -0.86 13.46
C GLY A 77 2.32 -0.94 14.42
N PRO A 78 2.07 -0.74 15.72
CA PRO A 78 3.09 -0.91 16.76
C PRO A 78 3.40 -2.38 17.03
N GLY A 79 4.51 -2.63 17.71
CA GLY A 79 4.90 -3.98 18.16
C GLY A 79 5.41 -4.89 17.05
N ILE A 80 5.07 -6.15 17.15
CA ILE A 80 5.44 -7.22 16.21
C ILE A 80 4.20 -7.96 15.70
N PRO A 81 4.29 -8.71 14.58
CA PRO A 81 3.12 -9.36 13.98
C PRO A 81 2.35 -10.32 14.89
N ASP A 82 3.02 -10.96 15.86
CA ASP A 82 2.38 -11.88 16.81
C ASP A 82 1.42 -11.17 17.79
N GLU A 83 1.57 -9.88 17.97
CA GLU A 83 0.74 -9.04 18.85
C GLU A 83 -0.42 -8.36 18.11
N ALA A 84 -0.50 -8.54 16.79
CA ALA A 84 -1.42 -7.81 15.92
C ALA A 84 -2.73 -8.59 15.61
N GLY A 85 -3.39 -9.13 16.63
CA GLY A 85 -4.71 -9.78 16.51
C GLY A 85 -4.78 -10.80 15.38
N ILE A 86 -5.72 -10.62 14.44
CA ILE A 86 -5.94 -11.56 13.33
C ILE A 86 -5.00 -11.35 12.14
N LEU A 87 -4.00 -10.46 12.21
CA LEU A 87 -3.16 -10.08 11.07
C LEU A 87 -2.55 -11.29 10.35
N LYS A 88 -1.82 -12.15 11.06
CA LYS A 88 -1.17 -13.34 10.49
C LYS A 88 -2.19 -14.39 10.01
N GLU A 89 -3.30 -14.56 10.72
CA GLU A 89 -4.36 -15.49 10.33
C GLU A 89 -5.05 -15.02 9.03
N THR A 90 -5.27 -13.70 8.87
CA THR A 90 -5.80 -13.11 7.65
C THR A 90 -4.90 -13.42 6.44
N ILE A 91 -3.59 -13.23 6.57
CA ILE A 91 -2.64 -13.54 5.51
C ILE A 91 -2.69 -15.04 5.16
N LYS A 92 -2.62 -15.93 6.15
CA LYS A 92 -2.66 -17.40 5.94
C LYS A 92 -3.94 -17.84 5.23
N THR A 93 -5.08 -17.24 5.58
CA THR A 93 -6.39 -17.64 5.05
C THR A 93 -6.60 -17.15 3.64
N TYR A 94 -6.12 -15.94 3.31
CA TYR A 94 -6.46 -15.28 2.04
C TYR A 94 -5.31 -15.21 1.05
N ALA A 95 -4.10 -15.65 1.39
CA ALA A 95 -3.01 -15.82 0.44
C ALA A 95 -3.47 -16.67 -0.76
N GLY A 96 -3.27 -16.16 -1.98
CA GLY A 96 -3.71 -16.79 -3.22
C GLY A 96 -5.22 -16.71 -3.52
N ARG A 97 -6.02 -16.07 -2.66
CA ARG A 97 -7.48 -15.90 -2.85
C ARG A 97 -7.89 -14.45 -3.05
N ILE A 98 -7.33 -13.55 -2.27
CA ILE A 98 -7.60 -12.11 -2.30
C ILE A 98 -6.26 -11.40 -2.43
N PRO A 99 -6.11 -10.40 -3.32
CA PRO A 99 -4.92 -9.57 -3.39
C PRO A 99 -4.63 -8.87 -2.04
N ILE A 100 -3.38 -8.92 -1.58
CA ILE A 100 -2.95 -8.36 -0.30
C ILE A 100 -1.81 -7.37 -0.52
N PHE A 101 -1.90 -6.19 0.09
CA PHE A 101 -0.82 -5.23 0.18
C PHE A 101 -0.45 -4.98 1.64
N GLY A 102 0.81 -5.25 1.99
CA GLY A 102 1.31 -5.05 3.35
C GLY A 102 2.15 -3.78 3.49
N VAL A 103 1.90 -2.99 4.54
CA VAL A 103 2.69 -1.80 4.87
C VAL A 103 3.36 -1.99 6.22
N CYS A 104 4.68 -1.82 6.29
CA CYS A 104 5.52 -1.89 7.49
C CYS A 104 5.27 -3.19 8.29
N LEU A 105 4.46 -3.16 9.33
CA LEU A 105 4.05 -4.37 10.09
C LEU A 105 3.41 -5.43 9.19
N GLY A 106 2.67 -5.01 8.15
CA GLY A 106 2.10 -5.91 7.15
C GLY A 106 3.16 -6.67 6.36
N LEU A 107 4.27 -6.04 5.97
CA LEU A 107 5.41 -6.72 5.34
C LEU A 107 6.04 -7.75 6.28
N GLN A 108 6.27 -7.36 7.54
CA GLN A 108 6.85 -8.22 8.55
C GLN A 108 5.97 -9.45 8.79
N ALA A 109 4.65 -9.26 8.89
CA ALA A 109 3.69 -10.34 9.04
C ALA A 109 3.68 -11.30 7.84
N ILE A 110 3.75 -10.78 6.62
CA ILE A 110 3.86 -11.59 5.39
C ILE A 110 5.15 -12.41 5.45
N THR A 111 6.28 -11.81 5.80
CA THR A 111 7.56 -12.52 5.92
C THR A 111 7.46 -13.70 6.88
N GLU A 112 6.91 -13.50 8.08
CA GLU A 112 6.79 -14.57 9.08
C GLU A 112 5.77 -15.65 8.67
N VAL A 113 4.66 -15.28 8.03
CA VAL A 113 3.65 -16.24 7.59
C VAL A 113 4.21 -17.24 6.57
N PHE A 114 5.13 -16.80 5.72
CA PHE A 114 5.83 -17.66 4.77
C PHE A 114 7.10 -18.31 5.32
N GLY A 115 7.33 -18.22 6.65
CA GLY A 115 8.40 -18.95 7.33
C GLY A 115 9.72 -18.18 7.47
N GLY A 116 9.74 -16.90 7.12
CA GLY A 116 10.88 -16.02 7.37
C GLY A 116 10.90 -15.49 8.81
N GLU A 117 11.91 -14.69 9.08
CA GLU A 117 12.15 -14.08 10.39
C GLU A 117 12.19 -12.56 10.29
N ILE A 118 11.90 -11.88 11.39
CA ILE A 118 12.12 -10.43 11.54
C ILE A 118 13.27 -10.21 12.52
N GLU A 119 14.00 -9.11 12.35
CA GLU A 119 15.09 -8.72 13.22
C GLU A 119 14.96 -7.27 13.69
N ASN A 120 15.40 -7.01 14.91
CA ASN A 120 15.39 -5.66 15.47
C ASN A 120 16.67 -4.94 15.07
N LEU A 121 16.54 -3.75 14.51
CA LEU A 121 17.66 -2.88 14.22
C LEU A 121 18.19 -2.22 15.52
N ASN A 122 19.47 -1.92 15.54
CA ASN A 122 20.06 -1.13 16.65
C ASN A 122 19.54 0.33 16.65
N ASP A 123 19.16 0.82 15.47
CA ASP A 123 18.66 2.18 15.28
C ASP A 123 17.15 2.16 15.05
N VAL A 124 16.48 3.18 15.58
CA VAL A 124 15.04 3.41 15.38
C VAL A 124 14.85 4.50 14.34
N PHE A 125 14.25 4.16 13.22
CA PHE A 125 13.82 5.16 12.24
C PHE A 125 12.48 5.76 12.68
N HIS A 126 12.39 7.09 12.72
CA HIS A 126 11.16 7.78 13.09
C HIS A 126 10.98 9.06 12.28
N GLY A 127 10.22 8.96 11.17
CA GLY A 127 9.95 10.09 10.29
C GLY A 127 11.17 10.55 9.48
N VAL A 128 12.00 9.61 9.07
CA VAL A 128 13.19 9.88 8.25
C VAL A 128 12.94 9.37 6.83
N ALA A 129 13.14 10.23 5.84
CA ALA A 129 13.17 9.83 4.45
C ALA A 129 14.57 9.30 4.11
N THR A 130 14.63 8.11 3.51
CA THR A 130 15.87 7.50 3.02
C THR A 130 15.68 7.02 1.58
N GLU A 131 16.79 6.91 0.85
CA GLU A 131 16.79 6.42 -0.50
C GLU A 131 16.49 4.92 -0.56
N MET A 132 15.58 4.54 -1.45
CA MET A 132 15.21 3.17 -1.76
C MET A 132 15.64 2.85 -3.19
N LYS A 133 16.11 1.62 -3.41
CA LYS A 133 16.47 1.12 -4.72
C LYS A 133 15.59 -0.07 -5.11
N VAL A 134 14.87 0.06 -6.22
CA VAL A 134 14.14 -1.05 -6.85
C VAL A 134 15.15 -2.00 -7.48
N ILE A 135 15.08 -3.28 -7.14
CA ILE A 135 15.99 -4.31 -7.66
C ILE A 135 15.28 -5.32 -8.56
N GLN A 136 13.95 -5.22 -8.66
CA GLN A 136 13.12 -6.04 -9.54
C GLN A 136 12.14 -5.16 -10.32
N ASN A 137 12.32 -5.08 -11.65
CA ASN A 137 11.55 -4.16 -12.51
C ASN A 137 10.15 -4.67 -12.89
N ASN A 138 9.83 -5.93 -12.61
CA ASN A 138 8.55 -6.56 -13.00
C ASN A 138 7.54 -6.60 -11.85
N THR A 139 7.64 -5.70 -10.88
CA THR A 139 6.70 -5.59 -9.77
C THR A 139 5.54 -4.68 -10.13
N VAL A 140 4.41 -4.94 -9.52
CA VAL A 140 3.21 -4.11 -9.68
C VAL A 140 3.41 -2.79 -8.96
N THR A 141 3.85 -2.84 -7.70
CA THR A 141 4.00 -1.66 -6.83
C THR A 141 4.86 -0.59 -7.48
N PHE A 142 6.00 -0.95 -8.10
CA PHE A 142 6.96 0.01 -8.65
C PHE A 142 6.75 0.34 -10.14
N LYS A 143 5.60 -0.02 -10.72
CA LYS A 143 5.29 0.35 -12.11
C LYS A 143 5.26 1.87 -12.28
N ASN A 144 6.12 2.39 -13.17
CA ASN A 144 6.32 3.83 -13.41
C ASN A 144 6.78 4.62 -12.16
N ILE A 145 7.48 3.98 -11.27
CA ILE A 145 8.25 4.59 -10.18
C ILE A 145 9.72 4.62 -10.62
N PRO A 146 10.49 5.66 -10.31
CA PRO A 146 11.93 5.68 -10.54
C PRO A 146 12.64 4.49 -9.89
N GLU A 147 13.74 4.01 -10.49
CA GLU A 147 14.54 2.92 -9.89
C GLU A 147 15.05 3.29 -8.50
N THR A 148 15.32 4.58 -8.28
CA THR A 148 15.72 5.14 -6.99
C THR A 148 14.73 6.22 -6.58
N PHE A 149 14.23 6.14 -5.36
CA PHE A 149 13.24 7.09 -4.82
C PHE A 149 13.39 7.25 -3.31
N GLU A 150 12.86 8.33 -2.75
CA GLU A 150 12.82 8.57 -1.30
C GLU A 150 11.56 8.00 -0.68
N ALA A 151 11.68 7.38 0.52
CA ALA A 151 10.54 6.91 1.29
C ALA A 151 10.74 7.07 2.80
N ALA A 152 9.62 7.31 3.48
CA ALA A 152 9.57 7.51 4.92
C ALA A 152 9.67 6.21 5.70
N ARG A 153 10.49 6.19 6.75
CA ARG A 153 10.67 5.05 7.64
C ARG A 153 10.23 5.41 9.07
N TYR A 154 9.49 4.49 9.71
CA TYR A 154 9.00 4.61 11.09
C TYR A 154 9.09 3.26 11.82
N HIS A 155 10.22 2.57 11.74
CA HIS A 155 10.35 1.21 12.25
C HIS A 155 11.71 0.95 12.89
N SER A 156 11.74 -0.03 13.79
CA SER A 156 12.95 -0.64 14.34
C SER A 156 13.06 -2.13 14.01
N TRP A 157 11.98 -2.73 13.49
CA TRP A 157 11.96 -4.11 13.03
C TRP A 157 11.93 -4.17 11.50
N ILE A 158 12.64 -5.15 10.93
CA ILE A 158 12.67 -5.41 9.48
C ILE A 158 12.61 -6.92 9.23
N ALA A 159 12.22 -7.30 7.99
CA ALA A 159 12.39 -8.66 7.52
C ALA A 159 13.88 -9.01 7.45
N SER A 160 14.27 -10.13 8.06
CA SER A 160 15.65 -10.63 8.01
C SER A 160 15.97 -11.26 6.65
N ARG A 161 17.21 -11.08 6.20
CA ARG A 161 17.73 -11.83 5.04
C ARG A 161 18.09 -13.26 5.37
N ASN A 162 18.30 -13.56 6.66
CA ASN A 162 18.57 -14.92 7.11
C ASN A 162 17.28 -15.75 6.98
N ASN A 163 17.39 -16.94 6.38
CA ASN A 163 16.24 -17.83 6.14
C ASN A 163 15.07 -17.15 5.42
N PHE A 164 15.38 -16.22 4.49
CA PHE A 164 14.32 -15.55 3.73
C PHE A 164 13.54 -16.55 2.88
N PRO A 165 12.19 -16.53 2.92
CA PRO A 165 11.35 -17.54 2.27
C PRO A 165 11.57 -17.63 0.76
N GLU A 166 11.68 -18.83 0.22
CA GLU A 166 11.87 -19.05 -1.22
C GLU A 166 10.65 -18.62 -2.04
N GLU A 167 9.46 -18.62 -1.47
CA GLU A 167 8.20 -18.19 -2.10
C GLU A 167 8.13 -16.68 -2.29
N LEU A 168 8.90 -15.93 -1.51
CA LEU A 168 8.97 -14.48 -1.59
C LEU A 168 10.14 -14.01 -2.47
N GLU A 169 10.01 -12.83 -3.02
CA GLU A 169 11.05 -12.15 -3.79
C GLU A 169 11.24 -10.74 -3.26
N ILE A 170 12.48 -10.37 -2.97
CA ILE A 170 12.84 -9.00 -2.55
C ILE A 170 12.79 -8.10 -3.77
N THR A 171 12.05 -6.99 -3.70
CA THR A 171 11.80 -6.10 -4.83
C THR A 171 12.41 -4.72 -4.69
N ALA A 172 12.67 -4.27 -3.45
CA ALA A 172 13.45 -3.06 -3.17
C ALA A 172 14.27 -3.20 -1.90
N ILE A 173 15.36 -2.46 -1.82
CA ILE A 173 16.30 -2.40 -0.70
C ILE A 173 16.66 -0.94 -0.39
N ASP A 174 17.19 -0.68 0.82
CA ASP A 174 17.89 0.56 1.16
C ASP A 174 19.40 0.48 0.83
N GLU A 175 20.16 1.51 1.20
CA GLU A 175 21.60 1.60 0.96
C GLU A 175 22.40 0.51 1.70
N ASP A 176 21.91 0.05 2.84
CA ASP A 176 22.52 -1.02 3.66
C ASP A 176 22.11 -2.41 3.18
N GLY A 177 21.25 -2.50 2.18
CA GLY A 177 20.73 -3.74 1.63
C GLY A 177 19.62 -4.37 2.47
N SER A 178 19.01 -3.64 3.41
CA SER A 178 17.84 -4.09 4.16
C SER A 178 16.65 -4.25 3.23
N ILE A 179 15.77 -5.20 3.54
CA ILE A 179 14.57 -5.47 2.73
C ILE A 179 13.55 -4.34 2.92
N MET A 180 13.28 -3.58 1.85
CA MET A 180 12.34 -2.48 1.86
C MET A 180 11.06 -2.76 1.08
N ALA A 181 11.06 -3.78 0.24
CA ALA A 181 9.84 -4.30 -0.36
C ALA A 181 10.01 -5.75 -0.78
N LEU A 182 8.90 -6.47 -0.81
CA LEU A 182 8.84 -7.85 -1.27
C LEU A 182 7.51 -8.11 -2.00
N ARG A 183 7.50 -9.21 -2.76
CA ARG A 183 6.28 -9.80 -3.31
C ARG A 183 6.28 -11.31 -3.16
N HIS A 184 5.12 -11.93 -3.22
CA HIS A 184 5.02 -13.36 -3.43
C HIS A 184 5.18 -13.69 -4.92
N LYS A 185 5.89 -14.77 -5.25
CA LYS A 185 6.20 -15.14 -6.64
C LYS A 185 4.97 -15.56 -7.43
N GLU A 186 3.99 -16.18 -6.76
CA GLU A 186 2.78 -16.75 -7.40
C GLU A 186 1.49 -16.03 -7.00
N PHE A 187 1.36 -15.64 -5.72
CA PHE A 187 0.15 -15.01 -5.22
C PHE A 187 0.15 -13.50 -5.44
N ALA A 188 -1.03 -12.91 -5.51
CA ALA A 188 -1.22 -11.46 -5.61
C ALA A 188 -0.94 -10.77 -4.27
N ILE A 189 0.31 -10.86 -3.80
CA ILE A 189 0.79 -10.27 -2.55
C ILE A 189 2.01 -9.43 -2.85
N GLU A 190 1.95 -8.14 -2.46
CA GLU A 190 3.09 -7.22 -2.45
C GLU A 190 3.15 -6.48 -1.12
N ALA A 191 4.32 -6.06 -0.70
CA ALA A 191 4.47 -5.35 0.56
C ALA A 191 5.68 -4.41 0.56
N VAL A 192 5.58 -3.35 1.37
CA VAL A 192 6.64 -2.37 1.57
C VAL A 192 6.93 -2.17 3.05
N GLN A 193 8.21 -1.99 3.42
CA GLN A 193 8.63 -1.73 4.80
C GLN A 193 8.50 -0.25 5.17
N PHE A 194 8.62 0.63 4.19
CA PHE A 194 8.43 2.06 4.34
C PHE A 194 6.93 2.44 4.33
N HIS A 195 6.63 3.70 4.59
CA HIS A 195 5.27 4.24 4.67
C HIS A 195 4.90 4.98 3.39
N PRO A 196 4.19 4.35 2.43
CA PRO A 196 3.76 5.00 1.19
C PRO A 196 2.73 6.11 1.43
N GLU A 197 2.01 6.06 2.55
CA GLU A 197 1.00 7.04 2.94
C GLU A 197 1.58 8.31 3.58
N SER A 198 2.89 8.31 3.84
CA SER A 198 3.58 9.47 4.40
C SER A 198 3.82 10.54 3.32
N ILE A 199 3.70 11.81 3.72
CA ILE A 199 4.07 12.96 2.87
C ILE A 199 5.56 12.93 2.46
N LEU A 200 6.40 12.24 3.22
CA LEU A 200 7.82 12.05 2.93
C LEU A 200 8.09 10.92 1.90
N THR A 201 7.04 10.33 1.35
CA THR A 201 7.11 9.35 0.26
C THR A 201 6.36 9.90 -0.96
N PRO A 202 6.99 10.73 -1.80
CA PRO A 202 6.31 11.45 -2.88
C PRO A 202 5.57 10.55 -3.87
N ASP A 203 6.11 9.37 -4.15
CA ASP A 203 5.54 8.40 -5.08
C ASP A 203 4.57 7.40 -4.42
N GLY A 204 4.33 7.52 -3.11
CA GLY A 204 3.59 6.53 -2.35
C GLY A 204 2.14 6.34 -2.81
N LYS A 205 1.42 7.43 -3.12
CA LYS A 205 0.07 7.34 -3.67
C LYS A 205 0.03 6.57 -4.99
N LYS A 206 1.07 6.72 -5.84
CA LYS A 206 1.20 5.99 -7.10
C LYS A 206 1.40 4.49 -6.86
N MET A 207 2.16 4.11 -5.84
CA MET A 207 2.34 2.70 -5.46
C MET A 207 1.02 2.05 -5.06
N ILE A 208 0.24 2.71 -4.20
CA ILE A 208 -1.11 2.25 -3.81
C ILE A 208 -2.03 2.16 -5.04
N GLN A 209 -2.01 3.16 -5.93
CA GLN A 209 -2.77 3.13 -7.17
C GLN A 209 -2.40 1.93 -8.06
N ASN A 210 -1.11 1.62 -8.17
CA ASN A 210 -0.63 0.47 -8.95
C ASN A 210 -1.16 -0.84 -8.38
N PHE A 211 -1.12 -1.01 -7.05
CA PHE A 211 -1.67 -2.19 -6.39
C PHE A 211 -3.19 -2.30 -6.60
N ILE A 212 -3.96 -1.23 -6.41
CA ILE A 212 -5.43 -1.25 -6.61
C ILE A 212 -5.79 -1.61 -8.05
N ALA A 213 -5.10 -1.04 -9.04
CA ALA A 213 -5.32 -1.38 -10.45
C ALA A 213 -4.99 -2.85 -10.76
N PHE A 214 -3.95 -3.39 -10.13
CA PHE A 214 -3.62 -4.80 -10.23
C PHE A 214 -4.70 -5.67 -9.59
N ALA A 215 -5.12 -5.37 -8.37
CA ALA A 215 -6.16 -6.11 -7.68
C ALA A 215 -7.48 -6.13 -8.48
N GLU A 216 -7.86 -4.99 -9.10
CA GLU A 216 -9.01 -4.93 -10.00
C GLU A 216 -8.88 -5.88 -11.19
N SER A 217 -7.67 -6.01 -11.75
CA SER A 217 -7.40 -6.91 -12.87
C SER A 217 -7.50 -8.39 -12.51
N GLN A 218 -7.40 -8.74 -11.22
CA GLN A 218 -7.54 -10.12 -10.73
C GLN A 218 -9.01 -10.55 -10.53
N LYS A 219 -9.95 -9.62 -10.57
CA LYS A 219 -11.37 -9.97 -10.46
C LYS A 219 -11.82 -10.81 -11.66
N PRO A 220 -12.66 -11.81 -11.44
CA PRO A 220 -13.29 -12.53 -12.55
C PRO A 220 -14.01 -11.53 -13.46
N LYS A 221 -13.71 -11.58 -14.75
CA LYS A 221 -14.49 -10.79 -15.73
C LYS A 221 -15.91 -11.32 -15.76
N ALA A 222 -16.88 -10.48 -15.44
CA ALA A 222 -18.30 -10.80 -15.50
C ALA A 222 -18.75 -11.14 -16.93
#